data_c8ae990171c8393628d805c3dcab9a92
#
_entry.id   c8ae990171c8393628d805c3dcab9a92
#
_cell.length_a   1.000
_cell.length_b   1.000
_cell.length_c   1.000
_cell.angle_alpha   90.00
_cell.angle_beta   90.00
_cell.angle_gamma   90.00
#
_symmetry.space_group_name_H-M   'P 1'
#
loop_
_entity.id
_entity.type
_entity.pdbx_description
1 polymer ?
#
loop_
_entity_poly.entity_id
_entity_poly.type
_entity_poly.pdbx_seq_one_letter_code
_entity_poly.pdbx_strand_id
1 'polypeptide(L)'
;MGDRLWERVVGAAAAAGELVLPSRCAACHRPGPPLCRACTQTLRTASEGWPALVTLDPAPAGMPACCAAAPFDGPLRMAVTAYKDEERRDLRPALAQLLASALTTAFAADPTLRHHVSRGEPVLLVPLPTARSSRRRRGDDPVGDLARAGARGCPPGIHLAPALRHTRRVADQARLDRSARAANLAGAIEVSRRWREVVRG
;
A
#
# COMPACT_ATOMS: atom_id res chain seq x y z
N MET A 1 11.51 30.85 -25.09
CA MET A 1 12.55 30.02 -25.74
C MET A 1 13.30 29.13 -24.74
N GLY A 2 13.14 29.37 -23.43
CA GLY A 2 13.80 28.63 -22.37
C GLY A 2 13.14 27.28 -22.03
N ASP A 3 11.81 27.17 -22.08
CA ASP A 3 11.07 25.96 -21.60
C ASP A 3 11.35 24.71 -22.45
N ARG A 4 11.45 24.86 -23.76
CA ARG A 4 11.75 23.73 -24.66
C ARG A 4 13.17 23.17 -24.51
N LEU A 5 14.12 24.01 -24.09
CA LEU A 5 15.50 23.58 -23.86
C LEU A 5 15.58 22.78 -22.56
N TRP A 6 14.87 23.25 -21.52
CA TRP A 6 14.79 22.55 -20.23
C TRP A 6 14.10 21.19 -20.35
N GLU A 7 12.96 21.11 -21.05
CA GLU A 7 12.29 19.84 -21.34
C GLU A 7 13.18 18.83 -22.10
N ARG A 8 13.99 19.34 -23.05
CA ARG A 8 14.94 18.49 -23.78
C ARG A 8 16.09 18.02 -22.91
N VAL A 9 16.61 18.86 -22.01
CA VAL A 9 17.68 18.49 -21.06
C VAL A 9 17.19 17.49 -20.03
N VAL A 10 16.00 17.69 -19.49
CA VAL A 10 15.38 16.74 -18.54
C VAL A 10 15.04 15.42 -19.24
N GLY A 11 14.52 15.47 -20.46
CA GLY A 11 14.26 14.28 -21.27
C GLY A 11 15.54 13.52 -21.65
N ALA A 12 16.62 14.22 -22.00
CA ALA A 12 17.91 13.62 -22.31
C ALA A 12 18.59 13.02 -21.07
N ALA A 13 18.48 13.66 -19.90
CA ALA A 13 19.00 13.14 -18.63
C ALA A 13 18.23 11.90 -18.18
N ALA A 14 16.89 11.86 -18.35
CA ALA A 14 16.08 10.70 -18.10
C ALA A 14 16.43 9.54 -19.05
N ALA A 15 16.59 9.81 -20.35
CA ALA A 15 17.00 8.82 -21.34
C ALA A 15 18.43 8.31 -21.11
N ALA A 16 19.36 9.17 -20.69
CA ALA A 16 20.72 8.76 -20.33
C ALA A 16 20.76 7.93 -19.04
N GLY A 17 19.89 8.22 -18.06
CA GLY A 17 19.71 7.42 -16.86
C GLY A 17 19.19 6.01 -17.16
N GLU A 18 18.27 5.86 -18.14
CA GLU A 18 17.78 4.58 -18.62
C GLU A 18 18.85 3.76 -19.37
N LEU A 19 19.82 4.42 -19.98
CA LEU A 19 20.93 3.73 -20.68
C LEU A 19 21.96 3.14 -19.69
N VAL A 20 22.11 3.76 -18.51
CA VAL A 20 23.12 3.34 -17.51
C VAL A 20 22.57 2.28 -16.55
N LEU A 21 21.25 2.31 -16.24
CA LEU A 21 20.58 1.33 -15.40
C LEU A 21 19.14 1.12 -15.94
N PRO A 22 18.97 0.26 -16.96
CA PRO A 22 17.63 0.04 -17.51
C PRO A 22 16.70 -0.46 -16.43
N SER A 23 15.61 0.28 -16.20
CA SER A 23 14.55 -0.14 -15.31
C SER A 23 14.00 -1.49 -15.79
N ARG A 24 13.69 -2.37 -14.85
CA ARG A 24 13.15 -3.70 -15.16
C ARG A 24 11.76 -3.83 -14.56
N CYS A 25 10.90 -4.51 -15.29
CA CYS A 25 9.59 -4.89 -14.79
C CYS A 25 9.73 -5.71 -13.50
N ALA A 26 9.07 -5.29 -12.42
CA ALA A 26 9.13 -5.97 -11.13
C ALA A 26 8.54 -7.38 -11.15
N ALA A 27 7.72 -7.72 -12.14
CA ALA A 27 7.09 -9.04 -12.22
C ALA A 27 7.82 -10.01 -13.15
N CYS A 28 8.26 -9.58 -14.34
CA CYS A 28 8.89 -10.48 -15.32
C CYS A 28 10.36 -10.17 -15.60
N HIS A 29 10.94 -9.17 -14.95
CA HIS A 29 12.32 -8.72 -15.04
C HIS A 29 12.78 -8.26 -16.43
N ARG A 30 11.88 -8.18 -17.42
CA ARG A 30 12.21 -7.63 -18.76
C ARG A 30 12.56 -6.16 -18.64
N PRO A 31 13.52 -5.66 -19.45
CA PRO A 31 13.78 -4.23 -19.53
C PRO A 31 12.52 -3.43 -19.86
N GLY A 32 12.32 -2.27 -19.24
CA GLY A 32 11.17 -1.41 -19.48
C GLY A 32 10.55 -0.85 -18.19
N PRO A 33 9.28 -0.42 -18.24
CA PRO A 33 8.62 0.25 -17.12
C PRO A 33 8.50 -0.64 -15.87
N PRO A 34 8.25 -0.05 -14.69
CA PRO A 34 8.13 -0.75 -13.41
C PRO A 34 7.18 -1.95 -13.44
N LEU A 35 6.08 -1.84 -14.17
CA LEU A 35 5.21 -2.93 -14.60
C LEU A 35 5.03 -2.82 -16.11
N CYS A 36 5.51 -3.80 -16.89
CA CYS A 36 5.37 -3.81 -18.33
C CYS A 36 3.91 -4.06 -18.74
N ARG A 37 3.57 -3.71 -19.98
CA ARG A 37 2.20 -3.83 -20.51
C ARG A 37 1.63 -5.25 -20.33
N ALA A 38 2.42 -6.30 -20.59
CA ALA A 38 1.98 -7.68 -20.44
C ALA A 38 1.63 -8.00 -18.98
N CYS A 39 2.51 -7.67 -18.03
CA CYS A 39 2.25 -7.90 -16.60
C CYS A 39 1.09 -7.06 -16.07
N THR A 40 0.92 -5.82 -16.56
CA THR A 40 -0.24 -4.99 -16.24
C THR A 40 -1.53 -5.61 -16.77
N GLN A 41 -1.51 -6.16 -17.97
CA GLN A 41 -2.67 -6.85 -18.54
C GLN A 41 -3.01 -8.12 -17.75
N THR A 42 -2.02 -8.94 -17.42
CA THR A 42 -2.22 -10.14 -16.58
C THR A 42 -2.81 -9.74 -15.22
N LEU A 43 -2.31 -8.67 -14.59
CA LEU A 43 -2.87 -8.17 -13.34
C LEU A 43 -4.31 -7.71 -13.50
N ARG A 44 -4.65 -6.99 -14.57
CA ARG A 44 -6.04 -6.54 -14.85
C ARG A 44 -6.99 -7.73 -14.97
N THR A 45 -6.63 -8.73 -15.77
CA THR A 45 -7.45 -9.94 -15.94
C THR A 45 -7.60 -10.70 -14.61
N ALA A 46 -6.52 -10.86 -13.84
CA ALA A 46 -6.59 -11.48 -12.52
C ALA A 46 -7.39 -10.65 -11.49
N SER A 47 -7.62 -9.37 -11.78
CA SER A 47 -8.38 -8.44 -10.93
C SER A 47 -9.84 -8.27 -11.40
N GLU A 48 -10.32 -9.07 -12.33
CA GLU A 48 -11.74 -9.09 -12.71
C GLU A 48 -12.59 -9.47 -11.49
N GLY A 49 -13.62 -8.67 -11.19
CA GLY A 49 -14.41 -8.81 -9.96
C GLY A 49 -13.80 -8.20 -8.70
N TRP A 50 -12.65 -7.52 -8.82
CA TRP A 50 -12.01 -6.79 -7.72
C TRP A 50 -12.06 -5.27 -7.96
N PRO A 51 -12.04 -4.44 -6.91
CA PRO A 51 -11.90 -4.75 -5.45
C PRO A 51 -13.12 -5.48 -4.89
N ALA A 52 -12.90 -6.34 -3.90
CA ALA A 52 -13.95 -7.14 -3.30
C ALA A 52 -13.83 -7.21 -1.77
N LEU A 53 -14.98 -7.39 -1.11
CA LEU A 53 -14.98 -7.80 0.30
C LEU A 53 -14.50 -9.25 0.38
N VAL A 54 -13.58 -9.48 1.30
CA VAL A 54 -12.99 -10.80 1.51
C VAL A 54 -13.20 -11.27 2.95
N THR A 55 -13.51 -12.54 3.09
CA THR A 55 -13.59 -13.18 4.40
C THR A 55 -12.39 -14.12 4.56
N LEU A 56 -11.68 -13.99 5.66
CA LEU A 56 -10.62 -14.95 6.00
C LEU A 56 -11.27 -16.24 6.54
N ASP A 57 -10.71 -17.38 6.18
CA ASP A 57 -11.13 -18.69 6.71
C ASP A 57 -9.90 -19.39 7.33
N PRO A 58 -9.96 -19.72 8.63
CA PRO A 58 -10.90 -19.20 9.63
C PRO A 58 -10.70 -17.71 9.93
N ALA A 59 -11.79 -16.98 10.13
CA ALA A 59 -11.73 -15.58 10.57
C ALA A 59 -11.55 -15.50 12.08
N PRO A 60 -10.64 -14.67 12.60
CA PRO A 60 -10.57 -14.36 14.02
C PRO A 60 -11.87 -13.73 14.52
N ALA A 61 -12.27 -14.04 15.76
CA ALA A 61 -13.45 -13.43 16.38
C ALA A 61 -13.30 -11.89 16.41
N GLY A 62 -14.35 -11.16 16.03
CA GLY A 62 -14.35 -9.70 16.00
C GLY A 62 -13.54 -9.08 14.86
N MET A 63 -13.15 -9.85 13.85
CA MET A 63 -12.47 -9.34 12.69
C MET A 63 -13.40 -8.42 11.88
N PRO A 64 -12.99 -7.18 11.58
CA PRO A 64 -13.78 -6.29 10.74
C PRO A 64 -13.84 -6.80 9.29
N ALA A 65 -14.80 -6.29 8.52
CA ALA A 65 -14.86 -6.54 7.08
C ALA A 65 -13.54 -6.11 6.41
N CYS A 66 -13.01 -6.98 5.56
CA CYS A 66 -11.79 -6.71 4.80
C CYS A 66 -12.14 -6.45 3.35
N CYS A 67 -11.51 -5.45 2.75
CA CYS A 67 -11.59 -5.21 1.32
C CYS A 67 -10.20 -5.36 0.71
N ALA A 68 -10.08 -6.13 -0.36
CA ALA A 68 -8.83 -6.30 -1.08
C ALA A 68 -8.95 -5.77 -2.50
N ALA A 69 -7.84 -5.22 -3.02
CA ALA A 69 -7.78 -4.63 -4.35
C ALA A 69 -7.68 -5.67 -5.46
N ALA A 70 -7.09 -6.82 -5.18
CA ALA A 70 -6.88 -7.92 -6.10
C ALA A 70 -6.34 -9.15 -5.35
N PRO A 71 -6.35 -10.35 -5.97
CA PRO A 71 -5.66 -11.52 -5.42
C PRO A 71 -4.16 -11.27 -5.25
N PHE A 72 -3.62 -11.70 -4.10
CA PHE A 72 -2.17 -11.58 -3.84
C PHE A 72 -1.39 -12.70 -4.55
N ASP A 73 -1.36 -12.63 -5.86
CA ASP A 73 -0.69 -13.62 -6.72
C ASP A 73 -0.04 -12.96 -7.94
N GLY A 74 0.70 -13.75 -8.72
CA GLY A 74 1.29 -13.35 -10.00
C GLY A 74 2.01 -11.99 -9.95
N PRO A 75 1.73 -11.10 -10.93
CA PRO A 75 2.39 -9.80 -11.02
C PRO A 75 2.17 -8.89 -9.81
N LEU A 76 1.01 -8.98 -9.12
CA LEU A 76 0.76 -8.18 -7.92
C LEU A 76 1.68 -8.60 -6.77
N ARG A 77 1.79 -9.89 -6.52
CA ARG A 77 2.68 -10.42 -5.47
C ARG A 77 4.12 -9.97 -5.71
N MET A 78 4.62 -10.08 -6.95
CA MET A 78 5.96 -9.65 -7.31
C MET A 78 6.15 -8.14 -7.10
N ALA A 79 5.19 -7.32 -7.56
CA ALA A 79 5.25 -5.87 -7.41
C ALA A 79 5.23 -5.43 -5.94
N VAL A 80 4.36 -6.02 -5.11
CA VAL A 80 4.29 -5.70 -3.68
C VAL A 80 5.57 -6.12 -2.95
N THR A 81 6.12 -7.30 -3.28
CA THR A 81 7.40 -7.75 -2.71
C THR A 81 8.55 -6.82 -3.10
N ALA A 82 8.67 -6.48 -4.39
CA ALA A 82 9.70 -5.57 -4.87
C ALA A 82 9.57 -4.17 -4.24
N TYR A 83 8.34 -3.64 -4.13
CA TYR A 83 8.08 -2.36 -3.46
C TYR A 83 8.51 -2.39 -1.98
N LYS A 84 8.16 -3.47 -1.28
CA LYS A 84 8.40 -3.59 0.16
C LYS A 84 9.84 -3.95 0.49
N ASP A 85 10.44 -4.90 -0.23
CA ASP A 85 11.69 -5.54 0.18
C ASP A 85 12.89 -5.15 -0.69
N GLU A 86 12.66 -4.70 -1.94
CA GLU A 86 13.70 -4.30 -2.91
C GLU A 86 13.73 -2.78 -3.16
N GLU A 87 13.01 -2.00 -2.36
CA GLU A 87 12.97 -0.52 -2.42
C GLU A 87 12.50 0.05 -3.77
N ARG A 88 11.75 -0.74 -4.58
CA ARG A 88 11.20 -0.32 -5.87
C ARG A 88 10.08 0.72 -5.69
N ARG A 89 10.47 1.96 -5.33
CA ARG A 89 9.52 3.07 -5.05
C ARG A 89 8.82 3.60 -6.31
N ASP A 90 9.35 3.29 -7.47
CA ASP A 90 8.75 3.51 -8.79
C ASP A 90 7.42 2.75 -9.00
N LEU A 91 7.15 1.70 -8.23
CA LEU A 91 5.88 0.97 -8.21
C LEU A 91 4.77 1.68 -7.42
N ARG A 92 5.12 2.68 -6.59
CA ARG A 92 4.14 3.37 -5.73
C ARG A 92 2.91 3.90 -6.45
N PRO A 93 3.00 4.54 -7.64
CA PRO A 93 1.80 5.04 -8.33
C PRO A 93 0.80 3.93 -8.67
N ALA A 94 1.27 2.81 -9.21
CA ALA A 94 0.41 1.68 -9.57
C ALA A 94 -0.23 1.03 -8.35
N LEU A 95 0.55 0.77 -7.29
CA LEU A 95 0.05 0.19 -6.05
C LEU A 95 -0.90 1.14 -5.29
N ALA A 96 -0.65 2.46 -5.36
CA ALA A 96 -1.54 3.45 -4.77
C ALA A 96 -2.91 3.50 -5.45
N GLN A 97 -2.98 3.33 -6.77
CA GLN A 97 -4.25 3.22 -7.50
C GLN A 97 -5.05 1.99 -7.05
N LEU A 98 -4.41 0.84 -6.89
CA LEU A 98 -5.05 -0.37 -6.37
C LEU A 98 -5.55 -0.16 -4.93
N LEU A 99 -4.75 0.46 -4.08
CA LEU A 99 -5.18 0.77 -2.71
C LEU A 99 -6.35 1.75 -2.69
N ALA A 100 -6.33 2.80 -3.52
CA ALA A 100 -7.43 3.76 -3.61
C ALA A 100 -8.74 3.10 -4.05
N SER A 101 -8.68 2.17 -5.03
CA SER A 101 -9.87 1.41 -5.45
C SER A 101 -10.43 0.53 -4.34
N ALA A 102 -9.57 -0.17 -3.58
CA ALA A 102 -10.01 -0.96 -2.43
C ALA A 102 -10.63 -0.09 -1.31
N LEU A 103 -10.03 1.06 -1.01
CA LEU A 103 -10.56 2.01 -0.03
C LEU A 103 -11.92 2.54 -0.45
N THR A 104 -12.08 2.95 -1.71
CA THR A 104 -13.36 3.44 -2.25
C THR A 104 -14.45 2.37 -2.14
N THR A 105 -14.12 1.12 -2.47
CA THR A 105 -15.06 -0.02 -2.32
C THR A 105 -15.40 -0.27 -0.86
N ALA A 106 -14.43 -0.24 0.05
CA ALA A 106 -14.68 -0.40 1.48
C ALA A 106 -15.61 0.69 2.03
N PHE A 107 -15.40 1.96 1.65
CA PHE A 107 -16.28 3.07 2.05
C PHE A 107 -17.70 2.93 1.49
N ALA A 108 -17.84 2.41 0.27
CA ALA A 108 -19.15 2.18 -0.33
C ALA A 108 -19.88 0.97 0.29
N ALA A 109 -19.14 -0.04 0.71
CA ALA A 109 -19.70 -1.29 1.25
C ALA A 109 -20.14 -1.17 2.72
N ASP A 110 -19.42 -0.37 3.53
CA ASP A 110 -19.76 -0.17 4.94
C ASP A 110 -20.76 0.99 5.10
N PRO A 111 -21.99 0.75 5.63
CA PRO A 111 -22.98 1.80 5.78
C PRO A 111 -22.54 2.96 6.68
N THR A 112 -21.77 2.68 7.73
CA THR A 112 -21.27 3.68 8.68
C THR A 112 -20.23 4.56 7.99
N LEU A 113 -19.23 3.96 7.33
CA LEU A 113 -18.21 4.71 6.59
C LEU A 113 -18.84 5.52 5.45
N ARG A 114 -19.80 4.93 4.72
CA ARG A 114 -20.52 5.63 3.66
C ARG A 114 -21.29 6.85 4.19
N HIS A 115 -21.94 6.72 5.35
CA HIS A 115 -22.65 7.80 6.00
C HIS A 115 -21.68 8.95 6.36
N HIS A 116 -20.56 8.67 7.04
CA HIS A 116 -19.56 9.68 7.39
C HIS A 116 -19.00 10.38 6.14
N VAL A 117 -18.61 9.63 5.12
CA VAL A 117 -18.09 10.21 3.87
C VAL A 117 -19.15 11.10 3.19
N SER A 118 -20.43 10.70 3.14
CA SER A 118 -21.50 11.49 2.51
C SER A 118 -21.78 12.79 3.26
N ARG A 119 -21.52 12.85 4.56
CA ARG A 119 -21.67 14.06 5.40
C ARG A 119 -20.40 14.93 5.42
N GLY A 120 -19.33 14.50 4.75
CA GLY A 120 -18.05 15.20 4.83
C GLY A 120 -17.38 15.09 6.21
N GLU A 121 -17.80 14.13 7.02
CA GLU A 121 -17.22 13.89 8.34
C GLU A 121 -15.85 13.21 8.20
N PRO A 122 -14.88 13.50 9.11
CA PRO A 122 -13.54 12.94 8.97
C PRO A 122 -13.51 11.45 9.20
N VAL A 123 -12.86 10.70 8.27
CA VAL A 123 -12.58 9.29 8.36
C VAL A 123 -11.08 9.09 8.47
N LEU A 124 -10.62 8.32 9.45
CA LEU A 124 -9.21 8.09 9.68
C LEU A 124 -8.72 6.84 8.94
N LEU A 125 -7.78 7.02 8.02
CA LEU A 125 -7.00 5.94 7.43
C LEU A 125 -5.77 5.67 8.30
N VAL A 126 -5.78 4.52 8.99
CA VAL A 126 -4.73 4.16 9.95
C VAL A 126 -3.81 3.09 9.36
N PRO A 127 -2.61 3.45 8.85
CA PRO A 127 -1.67 2.47 8.34
C PRO A 127 -1.06 1.63 9.46
N LEU A 128 -0.84 0.34 9.20
CA LEU A 128 -0.04 -0.50 10.07
C LEU A 128 1.40 0.04 10.15
N PRO A 129 2.00 0.08 11.35
CA PRO A 129 3.35 0.61 11.50
C PRO A 129 4.39 -0.32 10.88
N THR A 130 5.29 0.23 10.09
CA THR A 130 6.48 -0.49 9.62
C THR A 130 7.38 -0.84 10.82
N ALA A 131 7.90 -2.07 10.87
CA ALA A 131 8.78 -2.49 11.95
C ALA A 131 10.01 -1.55 12.07
N ARG A 132 10.36 -1.16 13.29
CA ARG A 132 11.44 -0.19 13.56
C ARG A 132 12.79 -0.62 12.96
N SER A 133 13.10 -1.91 12.97
CA SER A 133 14.31 -2.46 12.35
C SER A 133 14.32 -2.25 10.84
N SER A 134 13.20 -2.48 10.17
CA SER A 134 13.04 -2.27 8.72
C SER A 134 13.12 -0.80 8.37
N ARG A 135 12.47 0.07 9.14
CA ARG A 135 12.52 1.53 8.94
C ARG A 135 13.93 2.09 9.16
N ARG A 136 14.66 1.63 10.20
CA ARG A 136 16.06 2.06 10.44
C ARG A 136 17.01 1.61 9.35
N ARG A 137 16.79 0.40 8.78
CA ARG A 137 17.64 -0.15 7.74
C ARG A 137 17.43 0.56 6.40
N ARG A 138 16.17 0.88 6.05
CA ARG A 138 15.78 1.47 4.77
C ARG A 138 15.61 2.98 4.79
N GLY A 139 15.47 3.60 5.95
CA GLY A 139 15.26 5.03 6.09
C GLY A 139 13.84 5.53 5.76
N ASP A 140 12.94 4.63 5.32
CA ASP A 140 11.61 4.96 4.82
C ASP A 140 10.46 4.18 5.49
N ASP A 141 9.23 4.60 5.20
CA ASP A 141 7.98 3.96 5.64
C ASP A 141 7.11 3.63 4.43
N PRO A 142 7.39 2.51 3.74
CA PRO A 142 6.70 2.16 2.50
C PRO A 142 5.17 2.02 2.68
N VAL A 143 4.71 1.53 3.82
CA VAL A 143 3.27 1.38 4.11
C VAL A 143 2.62 2.74 4.31
N GLY A 144 3.23 3.63 5.10
CA GLY A 144 2.73 4.98 5.31
C GLY A 144 2.74 5.82 4.04
N ASP A 145 3.77 5.68 3.20
CA ASP A 145 3.87 6.38 1.92
C ASP A 145 2.86 5.88 0.90
N LEU A 146 2.60 4.57 0.87
CA LEU A 146 1.57 3.97 0.04
C LEU A 146 0.16 4.41 0.50
N ALA A 147 -0.10 4.38 1.82
CA ALA A 147 -1.36 4.85 2.38
C ALA A 147 -1.63 6.32 2.07
N ARG A 148 -0.61 7.18 2.18
CA ARG A 148 -0.70 8.60 1.81
C ARG A 148 -0.99 8.79 0.33
N ALA A 149 -0.36 8.02 -0.53
CA ALA A 149 -0.57 8.09 -1.97
C ALA A 149 -1.97 7.55 -2.36
N GLY A 150 -2.42 6.46 -1.76
CA GLY A 150 -3.76 5.88 -1.98
C GLY A 150 -4.89 6.80 -1.50
N ALA A 151 -4.72 7.43 -0.34
CA ALA A 151 -5.70 8.37 0.22
C ALA A 151 -6.00 9.56 -0.71
N ARG A 152 -5.03 10.00 -1.53
CA ARG A 152 -5.26 11.07 -2.51
C ARG A 152 -6.25 10.71 -3.63
N GLY A 153 -6.44 9.42 -3.88
CA GLY A 153 -7.42 8.90 -4.84
C GLY A 153 -8.81 8.63 -4.23
N CYS A 154 -8.99 8.91 -2.95
CA CYS A 154 -10.23 8.69 -2.22
C CYS A 154 -11.08 9.97 -2.13
N PRO A 155 -12.37 9.87 -1.77
CA PRO A 155 -13.22 11.03 -1.49
C PRO A 155 -12.60 11.97 -0.44
N PRO A 156 -12.95 13.28 -0.46
CA PRO A 156 -12.52 14.22 0.58
C PRO A 156 -13.00 13.79 1.97
N GLY A 157 -12.29 14.24 3.02
CA GLY A 157 -12.61 13.87 4.41
C GLY A 157 -11.81 12.66 4.92
N ILE A 158 -10.98 12.00 4.08
CA ILE A 158 -10.12 10.90 4.52
C ILE A 158 -8.77 11.45 4.95
N HIS A 159 -8.43 11.22 6.21
CA HIS A 159 -7.22 11.72 6.84
C HIS A 159 -6.27 10.59 7.23
N LEU A 160 -5.01 10.69 6.82
CA LEU A 160 -3.99 9.74 7.23
C LEU A 160 -3.63 9.95 8.71
N ALA A 161 -3.88 8.95 9.53
CA ALA A 161 -3.60 8.95 10.95
C ALA A 161 -2.57 7.86 11.30
N PRO A 162 -1.27 8.15 11.46
CA PRO A 162 -0.28 7.18 11.92
C PRO A 162 -0.44 6.92 13.42
N ALA A 163 -1.63 6.38 13.77
CA ALA A 163 -2.05 6.22 15.15
C ALA A 163 -1.38 5.03 15.84
N LEU A 164 -0.95 4.03 15.09
CA LEU A 164 -0.40 2.79 15.63
C LEU A 164 1.12 2.85 15.80
N ARG A 165 1.62 2.14 16.82
CA ARG A 165 3.06 1.94 17.03
C ARG A 165 3.36 0.54 17.56
N HIS A 166 4.55 0.04 17.29
CA HIS A 166 5.04 -1.18 17.92
C HIS A 166 5.41 -0.94 19.40
N THR A 167 4.93 -1.81 20.28
CA THR A 167 5.27 -1.84 21.71
C THR A 167 6.61 -2.50 21.95
N ARG A 168 6.98 -3.50 21.13
CA ARG A 168 8.19 -4.31 21.20
C ARG A 168 8.74 -4.60 19.80
N ARG A 169 9.90 -5.23 19.74
CA ARG A 169 10.45 -5.76 18.49
C ARG A 169 9.59 -6.94 18.03
N VAL A 170 9.26 -6.96 16.75
CA VAL A 170 8.62 -8.08 16.08
C VAL A 170 9.62 -8.74 15.14
N ALA A 171 9.60 -10.07 15.06
CA ALA A 171 10.39 -10.81 14.10
C ALA A 171 9.86 -10.61 12.66
N ASP A 172 10.69 -10.91 11.67
CA ASP A 172 10.26 -10.89 10.29
C ASP A 172 9.14 -11.92 10.07
N GLN A 173 8.03 -11.46 9.49
CA GLN A 173 6.83 -12.26 9.25
C GLN A 173 6.97 -13.22 8.04
N ALA A 174 7.95 -12.97 7.15
CA ALA A 174 8.05 -13.68 5.88
C ALA A 174 8.32 -15.20 6.04
N ARG A 175 8.99 -15.58 7.15
CA ARG A 175 9.38 -16.96 7.43
C ARG A 175 8.52 -17.66 8.48
N LEU A 176 7.47 -16.99 8.97
CA LEU A 176 6.60 -17.53 10.01
C LEU A 176 5.35 -18.15 9.39
N ASP A 177 4.90 -19.27 9.95
CA ASP A 177 3.58 -19.82 9.70
C ASP A 177 2.47 -18.96 10.32
N ARG A 178 1.21 -19.35 10.14
CA ARG A 178 0.05 -18.58 10.65
C ARG A 178 0.07 -18.44 12.17
N SER A 179 0.34 -19.51 12.90
CA SER A 179 0.30 -19.52 14.38
C SER A 179 1.45 -18.69 14.96
N ALA A 180 2.65 -18.86 14.42
CA ALA A 180 3.82 -18.09 14.79
C ALA A 180 3.66 -16.60 14.47
N ARG A 181 3.01 -16.23 13.34
CA ARG A 181 2.66 -14.84 13.03
C ARG A 181 1.70 -14.25 14.05
N ALA A 182 0.65 -14.97 14.42
CA ALA A 182 -0.31 -14.53 15.41
C ALA A 182 0.37 -14.31 16.77
N ALA A 183 1.18 -15.26 17.24
CA ALA A 183 1.96 -15.13 18.47
C ALA A 183 2.96 -13.97 18.43
N ASN A 184 3.64 -13.79 17.31
CA ASN A 184 4.61 -12.70 17.12
C ASN A 184 3.94 -11.32 17.13
N LEU A 185 2.70 -11.21 16.70
CA LEU A 185 1.95 -9.95 16.68
C LEU A 185 1.10 -9.69 17.91
N ALA A 186 0.83 -10.71 18.74
CA ALA A 186 0.01 -10.57 19.94
C ALA A 186 0.57 -9.49 20.88
N GLY A 187 -0.22 -8.44 21.15
CA GLY A 187 0.16 -7.30 21.97
C GLY A 187 1.34 -6.44 21.44
N ALA A 188 1.77 -6.70 20.18
CA ALA A 188 2.91 -5.99 19.61
C ALA A 188 2.58 -4.61 19.03
N ILE A 189 1.30 -4.27 18.90
CA ILE A 189 0.84 -3.01 18.32
C ILE A 189 -0.13 -2.34 19.30
N GLU A 190 0.01 -1.05 19.49
CA GLU A 190 -0.91 -0.24 20.31
C GLU A 190 -1.17 1.12 19.66
N VAL A 191 -2.26 1.78 20.09
CA VAL A 191 -2.53 3.17 19.74
C VAL A 191 -1.57 4.07 20.49
N SER A 192 -0.86 4.95 19.79
CA SER A 192 0.07 5.90 20.39
C SER A 192 -0.67 6.94 21.24
N ARG A 193 -0.04 7.44 22.32
CA ARG A 193 -0.69 8.32 23.33
C ARG A 193 -1.42 9.50 22.68
N ARG A 194 -0.79 10.18 21.72
CA ARG A 194 -1.34 11.36 21.05
C ARG A 194 -2.65 11.11 20.25
N TRP A 195 -2.92 9.85 19.89
CA TRP A 195 -4.07 9.46 19.09
C TRP A 195 -5.19 8.77 19.90
N ARG A 196 -4.94 8.50 21.21
CA ARG A 196 -5.89 7.73 22.03
C ARG A 196 -7.25 8.38 22.15
N GLU A 197 -7.29 9.72 22.30
CA GLU A 197 -8.55 10.46 22.42
C GLU A 197 -9.28 10.53 21.08
N VAL A 198 -8.54 10.78 19.99
CA VAL A 198 -9.10 10.89 18.63
C VAL A 198 -9.68 9.57 18.13
N VAL A 199 -9.10 8.42 18.52
CA VAL A 199 -9.55 7.10 18.06
C VAL A 199 -10.65 6.51 18.97
N ARG A 200 -10.84 7.05 20.19
CA ARG A 200 -11.92 6.62 21.06
C ARG A 200 -13.28 7.27 20.74
N GLY A 201 -13.26 8.36 19.95
CA GLY A 201 -14.36 9.10 19.32
C GLY A 201 -15.43 9.50 20.08
#